data_3c63b3e4fa4f66ccbb54de629313bc4f
#
_entry.id   3c63b3e4fa4f66ccbb54de629313bc4f
#
_cell.length_a   1.000
_cell.length_b   1.000
_cell.length_c   1.000
_cell.angle_alpha   90.00
_cell.angle_beta   90.00
_cell.angle_gamma   90.00
#
_symmetry.space_group_name_H-M   'P 1'
#
loop_
_entity.id
_entity.type
_entity.pdbx_description
1 polymer ?
#
loop_
_entity_poly.entity_id
_entity_poly.type
_entity_poly.pdbx_seq_one_letter_code
_entity_poly.pdbx_strand_id
1 'polypeptide(L)'
;MTDQDPLRPSGTVYGRGGLDVRTDERAGLPKAMIIGVGAGAVAVLGLGYAAWSSTGGADSEPAAAATAPTPAGTPQPDPAASSPAKAQLAAGSWLLSPLGDPDTYLTVNGDNAKMSPADPATLTVQAGLADDNCFSFRLEDGRYLRHYDYRLRFDAAEDADLFRADATFCQEAGTGAGTVRLRSKNYPEYLLHRRDDDSLYIDKPEGSGFTAESSFMVQAAS
;
A
#
# COMPACT_ATOMS: atom_id res chain seq x y z
N MET A 1 -30.38 -39.03 -61.13
CA MET A 1 -30.82 -38.04 -60.11
C MET A 1 -30.18 -38.49 -58.85
N THR A 2 -29.03 -37.94 -58.59
CA THR A 2 -28.18 -38.25 -57.41
C THR A 2 -28.17 -37.05 -56.52
N ASP A 3 -28.79 -37.20 -55.35
CA ASP A 3 -28.84 -36.26 -54.30
C ASP A 3 -27.46 -36.26 -53.59
N GLN A 4 -26.72 -35.15 -53.65
CA GLN A 4 -25.49 -34.97 -52.90
C GLN A 4 -25.80 -34.11 -51.70
N ASP A 5 -25.70 -34.74 -50.56
CA ASP A 5 -25.78 -34.13 -49.25
C ASP A 5 -24.51 -33.28 -48.98
N PRO A 6 -24.59 -31.97 -48.66
CA PRO A 6 -23.41 -31.17 -48.40
C PRO A 6 -22.88 -31.43 -47.00
N LEU A 7 -21.60 -31.74 -46.97
CA LEU A 7 -20.70 -31.99 -45.83
C LEU A 7 -20.91 -31.03 -44.65
N ARG A 8 -21.29 -31.58 -43.54
CA ARG A 8 -21.20 -30.91 -42.23
C ARG A 8 -19.72 -30.70 -41.85
N PRO A 9 -19.31 -29.52 -41.46
CA PRO A 9 -17.98 -29.33 -40.85
C PRO A 9 -17.93 -30.02 -39.49
N SER A 10 -16.98 -30.92 -39.34
CA SER A 10 -16.63 -31.55 -38.05
C SER A 10 -16.13 -30.50 -37.07
N GLY A 11 -16.98 -30.09 -36.14
CA GLY A 11 -16.57 -29.31 -35.01
C GLY A 11 -15.73 -30.17 -34.06
N THR A 12 -14.46 -29.84 -33.93
CA THR A 12 -13.59 -30.46 -32.94
C THR A 12 -14.03 -29.92 -31.55
N VAL A 13 -14.75 -30.76 -30.81
CA VAL A 13 -15.05 -30.50 -29.42
C VAL A 13 -13.79 -30.75 -28.63
N TYR A 14 -13.12 -29.68 -28.17
CA TYR A 14 -12.09 -29.80 -27.17
C TYR A 14 -12.74 -30.30 -25.88
N GLY A 15 -12.48 -31.53 -25.53
CA GLY A 15 -12.86 -32.14 -24.28
C GLY A 15 -12.18 -31.40 -23.12
N ARG A 16 -12.97 -30.69 -22.37
CA ARG A 16 -12.59 -30.17 -21.07
C ARG A 16 -12.37 -31.39 -20.18
N GLY A 17 -11.12 -31.64 -19.78
CA GLY A 17 -10.79 -32.66 -18.79
C GLY A 17 -11.47 -32.33 -17.47
N GLY A 18 -12.67 -32.82 -17.29
CA GLY A 18 -13.34 -32.83 -16.01
C GLY A 18 -12.63 -33.84 -15.11
N LEU A 19 -12.05 -33.38 -14.01
CA LEU A 19 -11.69 -34.24 -12.91
C LEU A 19 -12.97 -34.81 -12.33
N ASP A 20 -13.18 -36.12 -12.47
CA ASP A 20 -14.20 -36.87 -11.73
C ASP A 20 -13.88 -36.76 -10.25
N VAL A 21 -14.56 -35.85 -9.55
CA VAL A 21 -14.62 -35.85 -8.10
C VAL A 21 -15.54 -37.00 -7.70
N ARG A 22 -14.95 -38.16 -7.46
CA ARG A 22 -15.65 -39.23 -6.74
C ARG A 22 -15.87 -38.75 -5.33
N THR A 23 -17.11 -38.48 -5.02
CA THR A 23 -17.60 -38.33 -3.63
C THR A 23 -17.48 -39.69 -2.95
N ASP A 24 -16.39 -39.93 -2.26
CA ASP A 24 -16.31 -40.99 -1.24
C ASP A 24 -17.02 -40.45 0.00
N GLU A 25 -18.28 -40.82 0.13
CA GLU A 25 -18.98 -40.81 1.40
C GLU A 25 -18.34 -41.86 2.32
N ARG A 26 -17.90 -41.41 3.48
CA ARG A 26 -17.71 -42.10 4.75
C ARG A 26 -16.30 -41.93 5.33
N ALA A 27 -16.21 -40.99 6.24
CA ALA A 27 -15.59 -41.21 7.54
C ALA A 27 -15.92 -40.07 8.47
N GLY A 28 -16.83 -40.30 9.39
CA GLY A 28 -17.12 -39.38 10.48
C GLY A 28 -15.89 -39.20 11.37
N LEU A 29 -15.50 -37.95 11.55
CA LEU A 29 -14.49 -37.58 12.54
C LEU A 29 -15.18 -37.13 13.82
N PRO A 30 -14.69 -37.56 14.99
CA PRO A 30 -15.27 -37.24 16.27
C PRO A 30 -15.01 -35.78 16.63
N LYS A 31 -16.04 -35.14 17.16
CA LYS A 31 -15.98 -33.84 17.80
C LYS A 31 -15.07 -33.91 19.02
N ALA A 32 -13.86 -33.35 18.92
CA ALA A 32 -13.06 -33.04 20.09
C ALA A 32 -13.26 -31.59 20.45
N MET A 33 -14.09 -31.37 21.46
CA MET A 33 -14.16 -30.12 22.21
C MET A 33 -12.82 -29.93 22.94
N ILE A 34 -12.13 -28.87 22.63
CA ILE A 34 -11.07 -28.36 23.53
C ILE A 34 -11.51 -26.98 24.00
N ILE A 35 -12.06 -26.96 25.21
CA ILE A 35 -12.25 -25.76 26.01
C ILE A 35 -10.92 -25.51 26.70
N GLY A 36 -10.19 -24.50 26.22
CA GLY A 36 -9.00 -23.97 26.88
C GLY A 36 -9.31 -22.61 27.48
N VAL A 37 -9.79 -22.59 28.72
CA VAL A 37 -9.85 -21.37 29.54
C VAL A 37 -8.44 -21.12 30.07
N GLY A 38 -7.75 -20.13 29.51
CA GLY A 38 -6.50 -19.59 30.01
C GLY A 38 -6.70 -18.18 30.55
N ALA A 39 -7.03 -18.07 31.83
CA ALA A 39 -6.95 -16.80 32.54
C ALA A 39 -5.46 -16.53 32.82
N GLY A 40 -4.91 -15.50 32.19
CA GLY A 40 -3.54 -14.99 32.42
C GLY A 40 -3.60 -13.55 32.87
N ALA A 41 -3.14 -13.35 34.10
CA ALA A 41 -3.20 -12.17 34.90
C ALA A 41 -2.52 -10.93 34.26
N VAL A 42 -3.20 -9.79 34.37
CA VAL A 42 -2.67 -8.44 34.21
C VAL A 42 -1.75 -8.13 35.40
N ALA A 43 -0.47 -7.90 35.14
CA ALA A 43 0.43 -7.25 36.07
C ALA A 43 0.68 -5.80 35.61
N VAL A 44 -0.03 -4.90 36.25
CA VAL A 44 0.25 -3.46 36.21
C VAL A 44 1.32 -3.18 37.28
N LEU A 45 2.47 -2.72 36.86
CA LEU A 45 3.46 -2.02 37.67
C LEU A 45 3.81 -0.76 36.91
N GLY A 46 3.43 0.40 37.23
CA GLY A 46 3.37 1.15 38.47
C GLY A 46 4.70 1.84 38.71
N LEU A 47 4.67 3.18 38.52
CA LEU A 47 5.50 4.16 39.21
C LEU A 47 6.93 4.43 38.72
N GLY A 48 7.13 5.69 38.32
CA GLY A 48 8.43 6.30 38.11
C GLY A 48 8.34 7.79 37.76
N TYR A 49 7.53 8.55 38.48
CA TYR A 49 7.57 10.01 38.44
C TYR A 49 8.66 10.48 39.43
N ALA A 50 9.80 10.86 38.91
CA ALA A 50 10.81 11.59 39.72
C ALA A 50 10.71 13.07 39.36
N ALA A 51 9.98 13.78 40.20
CA ALA A 51 10.04 15.23 40.30
C ALA A 51 11.36 15.62 40.97
N TRP A 52 12.20 16.37 40.28
CA TRP A 52 13.37 16.99 40.86
C TRP A 52 13.08 18.46 41.09
N SER A 53 12.61 18.76 42.30
CA SER A 53 12.60 20.10 42.90
C SER A 53 13.85 20.24 43.75
N SER A 54 14.76 21.10 43.35
CA SER A 54 15.80 21.60 44.25
C SER A 54 15.55 23.07 44.53
N THR A 55 15.02 23.28 45.71
CA THR A 55 14.98 24.54 46.43
C THR A 55 16.37 24.83 47.05
N GLY A 56 16.73 26.09 47.08
CA GLY A 56 17.49 26.57 48.20
C GLY A 56 18.77 27.33 47.94
N GLY A 57 18.79 28.54 48.37
CA GLY A 57 20.01 29.21 48.80
C GLY A 57 20.13 30.66 48.34
N ALA A 58 19.53 31.55 49.09
CA ALA A 58 19.90 32.97 49.10
C ALA A 58 21.24 33.12 49.80
N ASP A 59 22.11 34.02 49.28
CA ASP A 59 22.82 34.98 50.13
C ASP A 59 23.63 35.97 49.27
N SER A 60 23.25 37.24 49.48
CA SER A 60 24.09 38.40 49.64
C SER A 60 25.02 38.93 48.57
N GLU A 61 24.67 40.12 48.12
CA GLU A 61 25.39 41.26 47.53
C GLU A 61 26.81 41.53 48.12
N PRO A 62 27.73 42.25 47.42
CA PRO A 62 27.49 43.62 47.00
C PRO A 62 28.04 44.08 45.65
N ALA A 63 27.53 45.23 45.25
CA ALA A 63 27.77 46.03 44.07
C ALA A 63 29.21 46.26 43.65
N ALA A 64 29.47 46.21 42.30
CA ALA A 64 30.51 46.98 41.64
C ALA A 64 30.14 47.30 40.17
N ALA A 65 30.07 48.57 39.93
CA ALA A 65 30.31 49.36 38.73
C ALA A 65 29.85 48.80 37.33
N ALA A 66 28.98 49.57 36.75
CA ALA A 66 28.51 49.56 35.40
C ALA A 66 29.67 49.67 34.35
N THR A 67 29.66 48.70 33.43
CA THR A 67 30.18 48.91 32.08
C THR A 67 29.07 48.41 31.14
N ALA A 68 28.55 49.29 30.33
CA ALA A 68 27.48 48.95 29.37
C ALA A 68 28.00 47.96 28.32
N PRO A 69 27.32 46.81 28.15
CA PRO A 69 27.64 45.96 27.02
C PRO A 69 26.93 46.48 25.79
N THR A 70 27.69 46.55 24.70
CA THR A 70 27.27 46.67 23.31
C THR A 70 26.14 45.69 23.05
N PRO A 71 25.03 46.06 22.37
CA PRO A 71 23.96 45.13 22.05
C PRO A 71 24.52 44.05 21.11
N ALA A 72 24.67 42.86 21.65
CA ALA A 72 24.92 41.65 20.86
C ALA A 72 23.71 41.47 19.93
N GLY A 73 24.00 41.41 18.63
CA GLY A 73 23.01 41.13 17.61
C GLY A 73 22.17 39.90 18.00
N THR A 74 20.88 40.03 17.93
CA THR A 74 19.92 38.94 18.13
C THR A 74 20.32 37.81 17.19
N PRO A 75 20.56 36.58 17.67
CA PRO A 75 20.78 35.44 16.78
C PRO A 75 19.53 35.30 15.89
N GLN A 76 19.72 35.45 14.58
CA GLN A 76 18.69 35.14 13.61
C GLN A 76 18.39 33.65 13.79
N PRO A 77 17.12 33.25 14.03
CA PRO A 77 16.83 31.83 14.10
C PRO A 77 17.23 31.18 12.78
N ASP A 78 18.11 30.18 12.85
CA ASP A 78 18.43 29.33 11.72
C ASP A 78 17.10 28.87 11.07
N PRO A 79 16.98 28.93 9.74
CA PRO A 79 15.82 28.36 9.09
C PRO A 79 15.73 26.89 9.49
N ALA A 80 14.71 26.57 10.29
CA ALA A 80 14.44 25.22 10.70
C ALA A 80 14.47 24.35 9.44
N ALA A 81 15.42 23.43 9.36
CA ALA A 81 15.48 22.47 8.30
C ALA A 81 14.12 21.75 8.27
N SER A 82 13.32 22.09 7.26
CA SER A 82 12.00 21.46 7.08
C SER A 82 12.28 19.98 6.90
N SER A 83 11.88 19.17 7.85
CA SER A 83 11.89 17.71 7.69
C SER A 83 11.17 17.38 6.38
N PRO A 84 11.73 16.52 5.53
CA PRO A 84 11.08 16.17 4.28
C PRO A 84 9.68 15.67 4.59
N ALA A 85 8.69 16.34 4.00
CA ALA A 85 7.29 15.95 4.16
C ALA A 85 7.16 14.50 3.72
N LYS A 86 6.51 13.67 4.54
CA LYS A 86 6.18 12.31 4.14
C LYS A 86 5.30 12.41 2.90
N ALA A 87 5.61 11.65 1.85
CA ALA A 87 4.71 11.52 0.72
C ALA A 87 3.36 11.04 1.23
N GLN A 88 2.31 11.70 0.83
CA GLN A 88 0.96 11.37 1.22
C GLN A 88 0.06 11.49 0.01
N LEU A 89 -0.58 10.38 -0.34
CA LEU A 89 -1.66 10.39 -1.32
C LEU A 89 -2.86 11.16 -0.77
N ALA A 90 -3.50 11.90 -1.65
CA ALA A 90 -4.76 12.55 -1.40
C ALA A 90 -5.65 12.37 -2.63
N ALA A 91 -6.94 12.66 -2.49
CA ALA A 91 -7.83 12.69 -3.64
C ALA A 91 -7.30 13.66 -4.70
N GLY A 92 -7.31 13.24 -5.97
CA GLY A 92 -6.77 14.03 -7.08
C GLY A 92 -6.12 13.18 -8.16
N SER A 93 -5.42 13.82 -9.10
CA SER A 93 -4.74 13.17 -10.22
C SER A 93 -3.27 12.97 -9.92
N TRP A 94 -2.77 11.76 -10.08
CA TRP A 94 -1.43 11.36 -9.69
C TRP A 94 -0.75 10.47 -10.73
N LEU A 95 0.56 10.58 -10.78
CA LEU A 95 1.47 9.63 -11.43
C LEU A 95 2.19 8.81 -10.36
N LEU A 96 2.47 7.54 -10.66
CA LEU A 96 3.17 6.62 -9.78
C LEU A 96 4.45 6.15 -10.46
N SER A 97 5.61 6.35 -9.81
CA SER A 97 6.93 5.94 -10.29
C SER A 97 7.64 5.05 -9.26
N PRO A 98 8.48 4.09 -9.66
CA PRO A 98 9.26 3.29 -8.71
C PRO A 98 10.29 4.15 -7.98
N LEU A 99 10.62 3.76 -6.76
CA LEU A 99 11.74 4.35 -6.03
C LEU A 99 13.05 4.18 -6.82
N GLY A 100 13.77 5.29 -7.04
CA GLY A 100 15.05 5.29 -7.73
C GLY A 100 14.99 5.30 -9.27
N ASP A 101 13.77 5.29 -9.84
CA ASP A 101 13.53 5.31 -11.28
C ASP A 101 12.41 6.32 -11.62
N PRO A 102 12.70 7.64 -11.52
CA PRO A 102 11.69 8.69 -11.65
C PRO A 102 11.16 8.89 -13.07
N ASP A 103 11.84 8.34 -14.07
CA ASP A 103 11.47 8.45 -15.49
C ASP A 103 10.62 7.25 -15.96
N THR A 104 10.35 6.31 -15.06
CA THR A 104 9.47 5.17 -15.29
C THR A 104 8.17 5.36 -14.53
N TYR A 105 7.05 5.05 -15.15
CA TYR A 105 5.72 5.31 -14.62
C TYR A 105 4.84 4.07 -14.70
N LEU A 106 3.84 4.02 -13.81
CA LEU A 106 2.75 3.08 -14.00
C LEU A 106 2.04 3.38 -15.32
N THR A 107 1.90 2.37 -16.16
CA THR A 107 1.24 2.41 -17.47
C THR A 107 0.26 1.25 -17.62
N VAL A 108 -0.55 1.32 -18.66
CA VAL A 108 -1.53 0.28 -19.03
C VAL A 108 -1.02 -0.51 -20.23
N ASN A 109 -0.89 -1.83 -20.05
CA ASN A 109 -0.54 -2.75 -21.13
C ASN A 109 -1.67 -3.78 -21.32
N GLY A 110 -2.55 -3.52 -22.27
CA GLY A 110 -3.84 -4.20 -22.38
C GLY A 110 -4.69 -3.89 -21.15
N ASP A 111 -5.01 -4.91 -20.37
CA ASP A 111 -5.67 -4.72 -19.07
C ASP A 111 -4.69 -4.69 -17.90
N ASN A 112 -3.43 -5.05 -18.10
CA ASN A 112 -2.47 -5.18 -17.01
C ASN A 112 -1.79 -3.85 -16.68
N ALA A 113 -1.52 -3.64 -15.39
CA ALA A 113 -0.64 -2.59 -14.94
C ALA A 113 0.82 -3.04 -15.07
N LYS A 114 1.67 -2.14 -15.56
CA LYS A 114 3.10 -2.35 -15.76
C LYS A 114 3.86 -1.06 -15.49
N MET A 115 5.15 -1.14 -15.19
CA MET A 115 6.04 0.02 -15.20
C MET A 115 6.68 0.21 -16.57
N SER A 116 6.72 1.45 -17.08
CA SER A 116 7.30 1.81 -18.36
C SER A 116 7.67 3.29 -18.42
N PRO A 117 8.72 3.67 -19.16
CA PRO A 117 9.03 5.07 -19.41
C PRO A 117 8.09 5.74 -20.42
N ALA A 118 7.26 4.95 -21.11
CA ALA A 118 6.30 5.45 -22.09
C ALA A 118 4.87 5.41 -21.55
N ASP A 119 4.05 6.32 -22.03
CA ASP A 119 2.60 6.37 -21.82
C ASP A 119 2.17 6.33 -20.33
N PRO A 120 2.60 7.30 -19.51
CA PRO A 120 2.23 7.34 -18.10
C PRO A 120 0.72 7.36 -17.91
N ALA A 121 0.20 6.46 -17.09
CA ALA A 121 -1.21 6.45 -16.73
C ALA A 121 -1.49 7.49 -15.62
N THR A 122 -2.31 8.47 -15.93
CA THR A 122 -2.85 9.38 -14.92
C THR A 122 -3.91 8.65 -14.10
N LEU A 123 -3.66 8.55 -12.80
CA LEU A 123 -4.55 7.89 -11.85
C LEU A 123 -5.38 8.92 -11.08
N THR A 124 -6.68 8.85 -11.16
CA THR A 124 -7.56 9.54 -10.22
C THR A 124 -7.60 8.76 -8.92
N VAL A 125 -7.03 9.35 -7.87
CA VAL A 125 -7.05 8.79 -6.51
C VAL A 125 -8.28 9.27 -5.79
N GLN A 126 -9.00 8.37 -5.18
CA GLN A 126 -10.20 8.61 -4.39
C GLN A 126 -10.22 7.76 -3.12
N ALA A 127 -11.16 8.03 -2.20
CA ALA A 127 -11.41 7.14 -1.06
C ALA A 127 -11.62 5.70 -1.54
N GLY A 128 -11.11 4.75 -0.78
CA GLY A 128 -11.15 3.34 -1.15
C GLY A 128 -12.58 2.80 -1.23
N LEU A 129 -12.86 1.99 -2.26
CA LEU A 129 -14.19 1.44 -2.50
C LEU A 129 -14.70 0.53 -1.37
N ALA A 130 -13.79 -0.06 -0.59
CA ALA A 130 -14.11 -0.93 0.54
C ALA A 130 -13.75 -0.32 1.91
N ASP A 131 -12.98 0.78 1.95
CA ASP A 131 -12.53 1.42 3.19
C ASP A 131 -12.11 2.87 2.92
N ASP A 132 -12.85 3.83 3.43
CA ASP A 132 -12.63 5.26 3.22
C ASP A 132 -11.29 5.78 3.77
N ASN A 133 -10.62 5.04 4.66
CA ASN A 133 -9.28 5.35 5.15
C ASN A 133 -8.14 4.89 4.22
N CYS A 134 -8.49 4.19 3.15
CA CYS A 134 -7.58 3.71 2.13
C CYS A 134 -7.89 4.40 0.79
N PHE A 135 -7.28 3.95 -0.29
CA PHE A 135 -7.41 4.58 -1.61
C PHE A 135 -7.80 3.57 -2.68
N SER A 136 -8.55 4.05 -3.66
CA SER A 136 -8.76 3.38 -4.93
C SER A 136 -8.28 4.27 -6.07
N PHE A 137 -7.76 3.66 -7.11
CA PHE A 137 -7.12 4.32 -8.25
C PHE A 137 -7.94 4.05 -9.50
N ARG A 138 -8.32 5.10 -10.21
CA ARG A 138 -9.19 5.01 -11.38
C ARG A 138 -8.54 5.69 -12.59
N LEU A 139 -8.64 5.09 -13.76
CA LEU A 139 -8.28 5.71 -15.03
C LEU A 139 -9.37 6.68 -15.50
N GLU A 140 -9.04 7.53 -16.46
CA GLU A 140 -10.00 8.44 -17.10
C GLU A 140 -11.14 7.68 -17.78
N ASP A 141 -10.86 6.49 -18.36
CA ASP A 141 -11.87 5.62 -18.98
C ASP A 141 -12.81 4.92 -18.00
N GLY A 142 -12.59 5.12 -16.70
CA GLY A 142 -13.45 4.60 -15.63
C GLY A 142 -13.04 3.27 -15.05
N ARG A 143 -12.02 2.60 -15.60
CA ARG A 143 -11.48 1.36 -15.03
C ARG A 143 -10.72 1.61 -13.74
N TYR A 144 -10.78 0.67 -12.82
CA TYR A 144 -10.08 0.70 -11.54
C TYR A 144 -8.88 -0.24 -11.53
N LEU A 145 -7.78 0.23 -10.90
CA LEU A 145 -6.66 -0.63 -10.55
C LEU A 145 -7.13 -1.60 -9.46
N ARG A 146 -7.01 -2.89 -9.74
CA ARG A 146 -7.26 -3.96 -8.77
C ARG A 146 -6.23 -5.07 -8.91
N HIS A 147 -6.10 -5.91 -7.92
CA HIS A 147 -5.42 -7.18 -8.13
C HIS A 147 -6.44 -8.25 -8.53
N TYR A 148 -6.03 -9.11 -9.45
CA TYR A 148 -6.76 -10.31 -9.84
C TYR A 148 -5.74 -11.44 -10.01
N ASP A 149 -5.89 -12.52 -9.27
CA ASP A 149 -4.88 -13.58 -9.17
C ASP A 149 -3.48 -13.00 -8.85
N TYR A 150 -3.43 -12.14 -7.84
CA TYR A 150 -2.27 -11.37 -7.37
C TYR A 150 -1.70 -10.35 -8.36
N ARG A 151 -2.02 -10.42 -9.66
CA ARG A 151 -1.54 -9.46 -10.65
C ARG A 151 -2.35 -8.18 -10.64
N LEU A 152 -1.69 -7.03 -10.78
CA LEU A 152 -2.37 -5.75 -10.91
C LEU A 152 -2.86 -5.54 -12.33
N ARG A 153 -4.12 -5.13 -12.43
CA ARG A 153 -4.79 -4.84 -13.70
C ARG A 153 -5.86 -3.76 -13.54
N PHE A 154 -6.33 -3.25 -14.67
CA PHE A 154 -7.41 -2.29 -14.73
C PHE A 154 -8.68 -2.95 -15.27
N ASP A 155 -9.74 -2.96 -14.47
CA ASP A 155 -11.02 -3.53 -14.82
C ASP A 155 -12.16 -2.52 -14.67
N ALA A 156 -13.23 -2.72 -15.43
CA ALA A 156 -14.47 -1.98 -15.24
C ALA A 156 -15.02 -2.21 -13.82
N ALA A 157 -15.66 -1.19 -13.27
CA ALA A 157 -16.27 -1.30 -11.94
C ALA A 157 -17.33 -2.41 -11.89
N GLU A 158 -17.28 -3.21 -10.85
CA GLU A 158 -18.28 -4.24 -10.55
C GLU A 158 -18.94 -3.95 -9.20
N ASP A 159 -20.24 -4.20 -9.10
CA ASP A 159 -20.96 -4.07 -7.84
C ASP A 159 -20.84 -5.36 -7.01
N ALA A 160 -19.59 -5.68 -6.63
CA ALA A 160 -19.26 -6.84 -5.82
C ALA A 160 -18.31 -6.44 -4.69
N ASP A 161 -18.52 -6.97 -3.49
CA ASP A 161 -17.66 -6.70 -2.33
C ASP A 161 -16.22 -7.12 -2.59
N LEU A 162 -16.01 -8.25 -3.28
CA LEU A 162 -14.70 -8.72 -3.65
C LEU A 162 -13.98 -7.73 -4.57
N PHE A 163 -14.67 -7.22 -5.62
CA PHE A 163 -14.09 -6.21 -6.50
C PHE A 163 -13.68 -4.96 -5.72
N ARG A 164 -14.58 -4.46 -4.86
CA ARG A 164 -14.29 -3.28 -4.03
C ARG A 164 -13.06 -3.49 -3.14
N ALA A 165 -12.93 -4.67 -2.53
CA ALA A 165 -11.79 -5.01 -1.68
C ALA A 165 -10.49 -5.17 -2.49
N ASP A 166 -10.53 -5.83 -3.66
CA ASP A 166 -9.39 -6.00 -4.57
C ASP A 166 -8.88 -4.66 -5.14
N ALA A 167 -9.77 -3.67 -5.30
CA ALA A 167 -9.46 -2.34 -5.83
C ALA A 167 -9.16 -1.31 -4.73
N THR A 168 -8.99 -1.72 -3.48
CA THR A 168 -8.69 -0.85 -2.35
C THR A 168 -7.30 -1.13 -1.78
N PHE A 169 -6.50 -0.06 -1.64
CA PHE A 169 -5.12 -0.13 -1.15
C PHE A 169 -4.92 0.89 -0.03
N CYS A 170 -4.32 0.45 1.07
CA CYS A 170 -4.02 1.30 2.21
C CYS A 170 -2.58 1.79 2.13
N GLN A 171 -2.39 3.10 2.26
CA GLN A 171 -1.08 3.72 2.19
C GLN A 171 -0.26 3.46 3.45
N GLU A 172 1.03 3.17 3.23
CA GLU A 172 2.08 3.14 4.24
C GLU A 172 3.25 4.02 3.82
N ALA A 173 4.10 4.40 4.76
CA ALA A 173 5.35 5.08 4.42
C ALA A 173 6.26 4.14 3.63
N GLY A 174 6.80 4.62 2.51
CA GLY A 174 7.84 3.93 1.76
C GLY A 174 9.21 4.06 2.42
N THR A 175 10.22 3.42 1.83
CA THR A 175 11.59 3.42 2.36
C THR A 175 12.32 4.73 2.10
N GLY A 176 12.10 5.35 0.94
CA GLY A 176 12.70 6.63 0.56
C GLY A 176 11.85 7.81 1.03
N ALA A 177 12.50 8.97 1.24
CA ALA A 177 11.78 10.20 1.49
C ALA A 177 10.84 10.50 0.31
N GLY A 178 9.59 10.84 0.60
CA GLY A 178 8.62 11.13 -0.45
C GLY A 178 8.02 9.90 -1.14
N THR A 179 8.22 8.70 -0.61
CA THR A 179 7.64 7.47 -1.17
C THR A 179 6.54 6.89 -0.31
N VAL A 180 5.66 6.14 -0.96
CA VAL A 180 4.57 5.39 -0.34
C VAL A 180 4.68 3.91 -0.70
N ARG A 181 4.13 3.06 0.14
CA ARG A 181 3.78 1.67 -0.18
C ARG A 181 2.27 1.51 -0.14
N LEU A 182 1.76 0.61 -0.93
CA LEU A 182 0.33 0.36 -1.08
C LEU A 182 0.02 -1.08 -0.66
N ARG A 183 -0.62 -1.23 0.48
CA ARG A 183 -1.02 -2.51 1.04
C ARG A 183 -2.40 -2.90 0.53
N SER A 184 -2.57 -4.13 0.05
CA SER A 184 -3.87 -4.63 -0.34
C SER A 184 -4.84 -4.69 0.86
N LYS A 185 -6.07 -4.25 0.67
CA LYS A 185 -7.09 -4.23 1.72
C LYS A 185 -7.52 -5.63 2.15
N ASN A 186 -7.78 -6.52 1.20
CA ASN A 186 -8.25 -7.87 1.48
C ASN A 186 -7.12 -8.90 1.66
N TYR A 187 -5.89 -8.55 1.31
CA TYR A 187 -4.68 -9.33 1.59
C TYR A 187 -3.68 -8.50 2.39
N PRO A 188 -3.89 -8.28 3.69
CA PRO A 188 -3.13 -7.30 4.49
C PRO A 188 -1.64 -7.66 4.67
N GLU A 189 -1.22 -8.85 4.30
CA GLU A 189 0.19 -9.24 4.27
C GLU A 189 0.88 -8.93 2.93
N TYR A 190 0.13 -8.45 1.92
CA TYR A 190 0.63 -8.21 0.58
C TYR A 190 0.72 -6.71 0.28
N LEU A 191 1.76 -6.33 -0.43
CA LEU A 191 2.02 -4.97 -0.90
C LEU A 191 2.09 -4.94 -2.43
N LEU A 192 1.68 -3.82 -3.02
CA LEU A 192 1.97 -3.54 -4.41
C LEU A 192 3.49 -3.62 -4.62
N HIS A 193 3.91 -4.39 -5.61
CA HIS A 193 5.29 -4.75 -5.85
C HIS A 193 5.62 -4.75 -7.35
N ARG A 194 6.73 -4.12 -7.72
CA ARG A 194 7.32 -4.19 -9.07
C ARG A 194 8.23 -5.39 -9.12
N ARG A 195 8.00 -6.28 -10.08
CA ARG A 195 8.90 -7.42 -10.36
C ARG A 195 9.96 -7.03 -11.38
N ASP A 196 10.99 -7.87 -11.54
CA ASP A 196 12.14 -7.65 -12.43
C ASP A 196 11.76 -7.41 -13.91
N ASP A 197 10.61 -7.90 -14.35
CA ASP A 197 10.07 -7.72 -15.70
C ASP A 197 9.16 -6.48 -15.83
N ASP A 198 9.19 -5.59 -14.86
CA ASP A 198 8.35 -4.39 -14.73
C ASP A 198 6.86 -4.67 -14.52
N SER A 199 6.45 -5.92 -14.41
CA SER A 199 5.06 -6.24 -14.09
C SER A 199 4.74 -5.90 -12.63
N LEU A 200 3.48 -5.53 -12.39
CA LEU A 200 3.00 -5.16 -11.07
C LEU A 200 2.12 -6.26 -10.48
N TYR A 201 2.41 -6.63 -9.26
CA TYR A 201 1.69 -7.63 -8.48
C TYR A 201 1.42 -7.11 -7.07
N ILE A 202 0.59 -7.82 -6.32
CA ILE A 202 0.67 -7.80 -4.87
C ILE A 202 1.47 -9.03 -4.43
N ASP A 203 2.50 -8.81 -3.63
CA ASP A 203 3.38 -9.87 -3.13
C ASP A 203 3.61 -9.73 -1.63
N LYS A 204 3.94 -10.83 -0.97
CA LYS A 204 4.41 -10.80 0.43
C LYS A 204 5.84 -10.27 0.49
N PRO A 205 6.21 -9.54 1.56
CA PRO A 205 7.57 -9.10 1.77
C PRO A 205 8.55 -10.30 1.85
N GLU A 206 9.35 -10.47 0.79
CA GLU A 206 10.37 -11.50 0.70
C GLU A 206 11.63 -10.96 0.01
N GLY A 207 12.81 -11.32 0.49
CA GLY A 207 14.09 -10.89 -0.09
C GLY A 207 14.50 -9.47 0.29
N SER A 208 15.76 -9.13 0.03
CA SER A 208 16.38 -7.86 0.42
C SER A 208 15.97 -6.66 -0.47
N GLY A 209 15.54 -6.91 -1.70
CA GLY A 209 15.10 -5.88 -2.67
C GLY A 209 13.66 -5.43 -2.47
N PHE A 210 12.82 -6.29 -1.90
CA PHE A 210 11.37 -6.10 -1.83
C PHE A 210 10.93 -4.73 -1.31
N THR A 211 11.64 -4.22 -0.30
CA THR A 211 11.28 -2.93 0.32
C THR A 211 11.44 -1.75 -0.65
N ALA A 212 12.46 -1.76 -1.50
CA ALA A 212 12.65 -0.76 -2.54
C ALA A 212 11.66 -0.96 -3.69
N GLU A 213 11.45 -2.19 -4.13
CA GLU A 213 10.58 -2.59 -5.24
C GLU A 213 9.09 -2.40 -4.93
N SER A 214 8.73 -2.30 -3.65
CA SER A 214 7.38 -1.97 -3.16
C SER A 214 7.20 -0.51 -2.74
N SER A 215 8.22 0.34 -2.94
CA SER A 215 8.19 1.78 -2.62
C SER A 215 8.05 2.61 -3.90
N PHE A 216 7.08 3.51 -3.92
CA PHE A 216 6.74 4.31 -5.09
C PHE A 216 6.75 5.80 -4.76
N MET A 217 7.29 6.59 -5.67
CA MET A 217 7.12 8.05 -5.68
C MET A 217 5.74 8.38 -6.23
N VAL A 218 5.10 9.40 -5.67
CA VAL A 218 3.82 9.93 -6.13
C VAL A 218 4.00 11.38 -6.54
N GLN A 219 3.52 11.73 -7.73
CA GLN A 219 3.61 13.06 -8.30
C GLN A 219 2.20 13.51 -8.72
N ALA A 220 1.82 14.74 -8.36
CA ALA A 220 0.58 15.29 -8.88
C ALA A 220 0.66 15.40 -10.41
N ALA A 221 -0.33 14.86 -11.11
CA ALA A 221 -0.45 15.04 -12.55
C ALA A 221 -0.94 16.47 -12.83
N SER A 222 -0.25 17.16 -13.72
CA SER A 222 -0.55 18.53 -14.14
C SER A 222 -1.54 18.56 -15.31
#